data_a09f01d2d6604f66d0a35aa0b7bf5c33
#
_entry.id   a09f01d2d6604f66d0a35aa0b7bf5c33
#
_cell.length_a   1.000
_cell.length_b   1.000
_cell.length_c   1.000
_cell.angle_alpha   90.00
_cell.angle_beta   90.00
_cell.angle_gamma   90.00
#
_symmetry.space_group_name_H-M   'P 1'
#
loop_
_entity.id
_entity.type
_entity.pdbx_description
1 polymer ?
#
loop_
_entity_poly.entity_id
_entity_poly.type
_entity_poly.pdbx_seq_one_letter_code
_entity_poly.pdbx_strand_id
1 'polypeptide(L)'
;MKIKLIGIDFDGTLLNDKKEIPALNIEMIKRATEKGVMIALTTGRPINDVTQGYHRQLGIFKPGHPFIAYNGAAVMDITNGDFIIKHELGLSEVKEIFAHAEKYNAVCYAYRNDALLYNFLNDYIWEEKIFNDTVFKPIDLNALTDDFKCFKVMFAESPELLDRMEKEMPEELKNKYTILRSLDHFLEFIPKCADKWTALKSVGELYGIKEDEIMAIGDSMNDYSFKNAKYSVAMVNAVPGIKEAFKYQTTLNNNEGGVGQIIYDLVLND
;
A
#
# COMPACT_ATOMS: atom_id res chain seq x y z
N MET A 1 23.22 14.43 7.65
CA MET A 1 22.06 14.02 6.84
C MET A 1 20.86 13.90 7.76
N LYS A 2 19.77 14.64 7.49
CA LYS A 2 18.59 14.71 8.36
C LYS A 2 17.61 13.56 8.12
N ILE A 3 17.51 13.06 6.87
CA ILE A 3 16.58 11.99 6.47
C ILE A 3 17.36 10.71 6.33
N LYS A 4 16.90 9.65 7.02
CA LYS A 4 17.54 8.33 7.05
C LYS A 4 16.68 7.21 6.49
N LEU A 5 15.34 7.41 6.47
CA LEU A 5 14.37 6.46 5.92
C LEU A 5 13.40 7.21 5.02
N ILE A 6 13.15 6.67 3.84
CA ILE A 6 12.17 7.19 2.88
C ILE A 6 11.15 6.10 2.58
N GLY A 7 9.88 6.35 2.93
CA GLY A 7 8.73 5.58 2.46
C GLY A 7 8.24 6.13 1.13
N ILE A 8 8.10 5.29 0.12
CA ILE A 8 7.69 5.70 -1.23
C ILE A 8 6.53 4.83 -1.70
N ASP A 9 5.38 5.46 -1.98
CA ASP A 9 4.26 4.77 -2.60
C ASP A 9 4.55 4.40 -4.06
N PHE A 10 3.79 3.44 -4.62
CA PHE A 10 3.98 2.95 -5.98
C PHE A 10 3.21 3.76 -7.02
N ASP A 11 1.88 3.61 -7.01
CA ASP A 11 0.99 4.04 -8.09
C ASP A 11 0.70 5.53 -8.01
N GLY A 12 1.02 6.29 -9.09
CA GLY A 12 0.90 7.75 -9.06
C GLY A 12 2.04 8.47 -8.32
N THR A 13 2.97 7.72 -7.72
CA THR A 13 4.13 8.25 -6.98
C THR A 13 5.45 7.78 -7.59
N LEU A 14 5.90 6.55 -7.30
CA LEU A 14 7.16 6.01 -7.85
C LEU A 14 7.03 5.69 -9.34
N LEU A 15 5.88 5.11 -9.72
CA LEU A 15 5.59 4.59 -11.05
C LEU A 15 4.89 5.63 -11.92
N ASN A 16 5.29 5.69 -13.18
CA ASN A 16 4.58 6.45 -14.20
C ASN A 16 3.26 5.74 -14.61
N ASP A 17 2.47 6.35 -15.49
CA ASP A 17 1.19 5.80 -15.95
C ASP A 17 1.32 4.48 -16.72
N LYS A 18 2.53 4.17 -17.23
CA LYS A 18 2.86 2.90 -17.88
C LYS A 18 3.37 1.84 -16.91
N LYS A 19 3.36 2.11 -15.60
CA LYS A 19 3.88 1.23 -14.54
C LYS A 19 5.39 0.98 -14.65
N GLU A 20 6.13 1.96 -15.15
CA GLU A 20 7.60 1.97 -15.23
C GLU A 20 8.16 2.96 -14.20
N ILE A 21 9.40 2.75 -13.74
CA ILE A 21 10.09 3.71 -12.88
C ILE A 21 10.84 4.72 -13.75
N PRO A 22 10.54 6.04 -13.66
CA PRO A 22 11.29 7.07 -14.37
C PRO A 22 12.80 7.05 -14.05
N ALA A 23 13.64 7.30 -15.06
CA ALA A 23 15.09 7.25 -14.90
C ALA A 23 15.62 8.15 -13.78
N LEU A 24 15.04 9.35 -13.59
CA LEU A 24 15.40 10.26 -12.52
C LEU A 24 15.15 9.64 -11.14
N ASN A 25 14.03 8.92 -10.95
CA ASN A 25 13.74 8.22 -9.69
C ASN A 25 14.81 7.16 -9.41
N ILE A 26 15.17 6.35 -10.41
CA ILE A 26 16.20 5.31 -10.28
C ILE A 26 17.53 5.92 -9.85
N GLU A 27 17.97 6.98 -10.54
CA GLU A 27 19.25 7.64 -10.27
C GLU A 27 19.30 8.24 -8.85
N MET A 28 18.27 9.00 -8.45
CA MET A 28 18.28 9.68 -7.16
C MET A 28 18.09 8.73 -5.98
N ILE A 29 17.29 7.69 -6.12
CA ILE A 29 17.18 6.61 -5.12
C ILE A 29 18.52 5.89 -4.95
N LYS A 30 19.20 5.54 -6.04
CA LYS A 30 20.54 4.96 -5.97
C LYS A 30 21.52 5.85 -5.21
N ARG A 31 21.59 7.15 -5.55
CA ARG A 31 22.47 8.11 -4.85
C ARG A 31 22.11 8.28 -3.38
N ALA A 32 20.83 8.25 -3.02
CA ALA A 32 20.39 8.29 -1.63
C ALA A 32 20.83 7.02 -0.86
N THR A 33 20.67 5.84 -1.46
CA THR A 33 21.13 4.58 -0.84
C THR A 33 22.65 4.50 -0.70
N GLU A 34 23.43 5.05 -1.63
CA GLU A 34 24.90 5.18 -1.52
C GLU A 34 25.31 6.08 -0.35
N LYS A 35 24.49 7.06 0.03
CA LYS A 35 24.67 7.88 1.25
C LYS A 35 24.14 7.20 2.53
N GLY A 36 23.67 5.96 2.44
CA GLY A 36 23.16 5.19 3.59
C GLY A 36 21.70 5.46 3.94
N VAL A 37 20.90 6.07 3.05
CA VAL A 37 19.48 6.24 3.26
C VAL A 37 18.76 4.92 2.98
N MET A 38 17.94 4.49 3.91
CA MET A 38 17.05 3.34 3.76
C MET A 38 15.85 3.72 2.90
N ILE A 39 15.46 2.85 1.98
CA ILE A 39 14.24 3.00 1.19
C ILE A 39 13.28 1.88 1.58
N ALA A 40 12.06 2.24 1.93
CA ALA A 40 10.93 1.32 2.11
C ALA A 40 9.88 1.62 1.05
N LEU A 41 9.71 0.71 0.09
CA LEU A 41 8.60 0.83 -0.85
C LEU A 41 7.30 0.46 -0.14
N THR A 42 6.25 1.25 -0.36
CA THR A 42 4.95 1.09 0.30
C THR A 42 3.84 0.98 -0.74
N THR A 43 2.89 0.08 -0.55
CA THR A 43 1.81 -0.11 -1.53
C THR A 43 0.58 -0.78 -0.92
N GLY A 44 -0.58 -0.58 -1.54
CA GLY A 44 -1.78 -1.39 -1.31
C GLY A 44 -1.74 -2.75 -2.03
N ARG A 45 -0.79 -2.94 -2.96
CA ARG A 45 -0.65 -4.17 -3.76
C ARG A 45 -0.16 -5.35 -2.91
N PRO A 46 -0.41 -6.60 -3.39
CA PRO A 46 0.13 -7.80 -2.77
C PRO A 46 1.65 -7.93 -2.98
N ILE A 47 2.25 -8.81 -2.17
CA ILE A 47 3.64 -9.22 -2.31
C ILE A 47 3.70 -10.32 -3.38
N ASN A 48 4.32 -10.03 -4.51
CA ASN A 48 4.49 -10.98 -5.62
C ASN A 48 5.74 -10.63 -6.45
N ASP A 49 6.01 -11.37 -7.51
CA ASP A 49 7.17 -11.14 -8.37
C ASP A 49 7.13 -9.78 -9.07
N VAL A 50 5.96 -9.28 -9.44
CA VAL A 50 5.78 -7.96 -10.06
C VAL A 50 6.23 -6.86 -9.11
N THR A 51 5.70 -6.85 -7.88
CA THR A 51 6.02 -5.82 -6.88
C THR A 51 7.47 -5.92 -6.39
N GLN A 52 8.01 -7.13 -6.25
CA GLN A 52 9.43 -7.35 -5.93
C GLN A 52 10.37 -6.96 -7.08
N GLY A 53 9.90 -7.03 -8.33
CA GLY A 53 10.64 -6.61 -9.51
C GLY A 53 11.11 -5.14 -9.44
N TYR A 54 10.31 -4.25 -8.86
CA TYR A 54 10.67 -2.85 -8.66
C TYR A 54 11.84 -2.69 -7.67
N HIS A 55 11.92 -3.50 -6.62
CA HIS A 55 13.07 -3.49 -5.70
C HIS A 55 14.36 -3.91 -6.41
N ARG A 56 14.28 -4.92 -7.29
CA ARG A 56 15.44 -5.36 -8.10
C ARG A 56 15.87 -4.26 -9.07
N GLN A 57 14.93 -3.62 -9.75
CA GLN A 57 15.20 -2.53 -10.69
C GLN A 57 15.88 -1.32 -10.02
N LEU A 58 15.50 -1.00 -8.78
CA LEU A 58 16.10 0.08 -7.99
C LEU A 58 17.44 -0.31 -7.32
N GLY A 59 17.84 -1.57 -7.37
CA GLY A 59 19.03 -2.06 -6.66
C GLY A 59 18.90 -2.10 -5.13
N ILE A 60 17.67 -2.12 -4.63
CA ILE A 60 17.33 -2.18 -3.20
C ILE A 60 16.77 -3.55 -2.77
N PHE A 61 16.90 -4.58 -3.61
CA PHE A 61 16.62 -5.96 -3.24
C PHE A 61 17.78 -6.52 -2.40
N LYS A 62 17.94 -5.97 -1.20
CA LYS A 62 19.04 -6.24 -0.26
C LYS A 62 18.62 -5.92 1.17
N PRO A 63 19.33 -6.42 2.20
CA PRO A 63 19.04 -6.11 3.60
C PRO A 63 18.97 -4.61 3.88
N GLY A 64 18.07 -4.20 4.78
CA GLY A 64 17.89 -2.81 5.17
C GLY A 64 16.94 -2.01 4.26
N HIS A 65 16.24 -2.67 3.32
CA HIS A 65 15.23 -2.04 2.46
C HIS A 65 13.94 -2.87 2.50
N PRO A 66 13.13 -2.77 3.58
CA PRO A 66 11.93 -3.58 3.73
C PRO A 66 10.84 -3.17 2.74
N PHE A 67 9.93 -4.11 2.48
CA PHE A 67 8.75 -3.91 1.66
C PHE A 67 7.49 -3.82 2.52
N ILE A 68 6.75 -2.72 2.42
CA ILE A 68 5.48 -2.48 3.10
C ILE A 68 4.36 -2.69 2.08
N ALA A 69 3.56 -3.75 2.27
CA ALA A 69 2.49 -4.15 1.37
C ALA A 69 1.12 -4.13 2.05
N TYR A 70 0.06 -4.31 1.27
CA TYR A 70 -1.33 -4.35 1.74
C TYR A 70 -1.68 -3.13 2.62
N ASN A 71 -1.28 -1.92 2.18
CA ASN A 71 -1.50 -0.66 2.92
C ASN A 71 -0.96 -0.68 4.36
N GLY A 72 0.16 -1.37 4.61
CA GLY A 72 0.79 -1.46 5.92
C GLY A 72 0.40 -2.69 6.73
N ALA A 73 -0.47 -3.57 6.22
CA ALA A 73 -0.81 -4.81 6.92
C ALA A 73 0.34 -5.82 6.93
N ALA A 74 1.30 -5.72 6.02
CA ALA A 74 2.49 -6.55 5.98
C ALA A 74 3.76 -5.73 5.79
N VAL A 75 4.79 -6.05 6.57
CA VAL A 75 6.18 -5.60 6.34
C VAL A 75 7.04 -6.84 6.19
N MET A 76 7.76 -6.94 5.08
CA MET A 76 8.59 -8.09 4.74
C MET A 76 10.05 -7.68 4.56
N ASP A 77 10.97 -8.50 5.07
CA ASP A 77 12.36 -8.47 4.62
C ASP A 77 12.40 -9.03 3.20
N ILE A 78 12.71 -8.16 2.26
CA ILE A 78 12.67 -8.48 0.82
C ILE A 78 13.69 -9.56 0.43
N THR A 79 14.72 -9.80 1.25
CA THR A 79 15.84 -10.68 0.91
C THR A 79 15.60 -12.15 1.23
N ASN A 80 14.94 -12.43 2.34
CA ASN A 80 14.66 -13.79 2.81
C ASN A 80 13.17 -14.15 2.77
N GLY A 81 12.29 -13.15 2.51
CA GLY A 81 10.85 -13.33 2.47
C GLY A 81 10.18 -13.43 3.84
N ASP A 82 10.91 -13.18 4.93
CA ASP A 82 10.36 -13.22 6.28
C ASP A 82 9.50 -11.98 6.57
N PHE A 83 8.36 -12.20 7.18
CA PHE A 83 7.54 -11.10 7.66
C PHE A 83 8.08 -10.51 8.96
N ILE A 84 8.42 -9.23 8.92
CA ILE A 84 8.80 -8.42 10.09
C ILE A 84 7.55 -8.05 10.90
N ILE A 85 6.47 -7.67 10.19
CA ILE A 85 5.17 -7.31 10.75
C ILE A 85 4.09 -8.00 9.93
N LYS A 86 3.10 -8.57 10.62
CA LYS A 86 1.86 -9.08 10.02
C LYS A 86 0.67 -8.64 10.85
N HIS A 87 -0.24 -7.94 10.21
CA HIS A 87 -1.57 -7.68 10.70
C HIS A 87 -2.55 -8.41 9.78
N GLU A 88 -3.23 -9.41 10.30
CA GLU A 88 -4.08 -10.28 9.50
C GLU A 88 -5.50 -10.33 10.06
N LEU A 89 -6.48 -10.41 9.16
CA LEU A 89 -7.87 -10.69 9.49
C LEU A 89 -8.05 -12.20 9.69
N GLY A 90 -8.70 -12.60 10.77
CA GLY A 90 -9.03 -13.99 11.06
C GLY A 90 -10.34 -14.43 10.38
N LEU A 91 -10.64 -15.73 10.46
CA LEU A 91 -11.80 -16.32 9.83
C LEU A 91 -13.13 -15.65 10.23
N SER A 92 -13.32 -15.31 11.52
CA SER A 92 -14.54 -14.64 11.98
C SER A 92 -14.73 -13.25 11.35
N GLU A 93 -13.66 -12.51 11.20
CA GLU A 93 -13.64 -11.18 10.58
C GLU A 93 -13.92 -11.28 9.08
N VAL A 94 -13.30 -12.25 8.41
CA VAL A 94 -13.55 -12.51 6.98
C VAL A 94 -15.03 -12.89 6.75
N LYS A 95 -15.59 -13.80 7.56
CA LYS A 95 -17.00 -14.17 7.47
C LYS A 95 -17.94 -12.98 7.68
N GLU A 96 -17.62 -12.10 8.62
CA GLU A 96 -18.40 -10.88 8.90
C GLU A 96 -18.41 -9.93 7.68
N ILE A 97 -17.25 -9.70 7.06
CA ILE A 97 -17.15 -8.81 5.88
C ILE A 97 -17.85 -9.44 4.67
N PHE A 98 -17.68 -10.75 4.44
CA PHE A 98 -18.38 -11.45 3.36
C PHE A 98 -19.91 -11.45 3.55
N ALA A 99 -20.40 -11.62 4.79
CA ALA A 99 -21.82 -11.51 5.09
C ALA A 99 -22.38 -10.12 4.85
N HIS A 100 -21.54 -9.07 5.00
CA HIS A 100 -21.93 -7.71 4.61
C HIS A 100 -22.05 -7.55 3.09
N ALA A 101 -21.13 -8.10 2.31
CA ALA A 101 -21.18 -8.10 0.85
C ALA A 101 -22.39 -8.86 0.31
N GLU A 102 -22.76 -9.97 0.94
CA GLU A 102 -23.93 -10.80 0.56
C GLU A 102 -25.25 -10.01 0.56
N LYS A 103 -25.44 -9.05 1.49
CA LYS A 103 -26.63 -8.19 1.56
C LYS A 103 -26.86 -7.37 0.30
N TYR A 104 -25.80 -7.13 -0.46
CA TYR A 104 -25.81 -6.32 -1.70
C TYR A 104 -25.58 -7.19 -2.94
N ASN A 105 -25.46 -8.51 -2.78
CA ASN A 105 -25.03 -9.43 -3.84
C ASN A 105 -23.73 -8.95 -4.51
N ALA A 106 -22.77 -8.51 -3.69
CA ALA A 106 -21.51 -7.91 -4.14
C ALA A 106 -20.38 -8.93 -4.23
N VAL A 107 -19.48 -8.72 -5.20
CA VAL A 107 -18.22 -9.46 -5.28
C VAL A 107 -17.36 -9.11 -4.07
N CYS A 108 -16.94 -10.16 -3.37
CA CYS A 108 -16.08 -10.06 -2.20
C CYS A 108 -14.93 -11.09 -2.30
N TYR A 109 -13.74 -10.66 -1.97
CA TYR A 109 -12.56 -11.51 -2.03
C TYR A 109 -11.54 -11.19 -0.95
N ALA A 110 -10.78 -12.22 -0.54
CA ALA A 110 -9.75 -12.13 0.48
C ALA A 110 -8.36 -12.32 -0.14
N TYR A 111 -7.41 -11.46 0.20
CA TYR A 111 -6.02 -11.59 -0.21
C TYR A 111 -5.19 -12.37 0.81
N ARG A 112 -4.70 -13.53 0.38
CA ARG A 112 -3.62 -14.28 1.02
C ARG A 112 -2.32 -14.11 0.25
N ASN A 113 -1.20 -14.56 0.82
CA ASN A 113 0.09 -14.54 0.13
C ASN A 113 0.09 -15.29 -1.20
N ASP A 114 -0.66 -16.41 -1.26
CA ASP A 114 -0.62 -17.37 -2.36
C ASP A 114 -1.78 -17.20 -3.35
N ALA A 115 -2.84 -16.50 -2.97
CA ALA A 115 -4.03 -16.39 -3.80
C ALA A 115 -4.99 -15.28 -3.37
N LEU A 116 -5.81 -14.86 -4.33
CA LEU A 116 -7.04 -14.13 -4.13
C LEU A 116 -8.19 -15.14 -4.07
N LEU A 117 -8.95 -15.15 -2.97
CA LEU A 117 -10.05 -16.07 -2.71
C LEU A 117 -11.38 -15.33 -2.82
N TYR A 118 -12.21 -15.67 -3.82
CA TYR A 118 -13.41 -14.90 -4.18
C TYR A 118 -14.70 -15.71 -4.01
N ASN A 119 -15.84 -15.01 -3.77
CA ASN A 119 -17.18 -15.61 -3.73
C ASN A 119 -17.72 -15.88 -5.14
N PHE A 120 -17.71 -14.89 -6.03
CA PHE A 120 -18.03 -15.00 -7.45
C PHE A 120 -17.26 -13.93 -8.24
N LEU A 121 -17.37 -13.95 -9.57
CA LEU A 121 -16.61 -13.09 -10.47
C LEU A 121 -17.51 -12.06 -11.15
N ASN A 122 -17.00 -10.85 -11.36
CA ASN A 122 -17.55 -9.83 -12.24
C ASN A 122 -16.41 -9.18 -13.05
N ASP A 123 -16.73 -8.17 -13.85
CA ASP A 123 -15.73 -7.52 -14.70
C ASP A 123 -14.68 -6.73 -13.88
N TYR A 124 -15.05 -6.18 -12.72
CA TYR A 124 -14.15 -5.38 -11.90
C TYR A 124 -13.03 -6.20 -11.23
N ILE A 125 -13.34 -7.40 -10.73
CA ILE A 125 -12.32 -8.24 -10.08
C ILE A 125 -11.23 -8.72 -11.05
N TRP A 126 -11.53 -8.76 -12.38
CA TRP A 126 -10.53 -9.12 -13.37
C TRP A 126 -9.40 -8.12 -13.50
N GLU A 127 -9.61 -6.86 -13.12
CA GLU A 127 -8.52 -5.87 -13.09
C GLU A 127 -7.42 -6.27 -12.09
N GLU A 128 -7.79 -6.86 -10.96
CA GLU A 128 -6.84 -7.38 -9.97
C GLU A 128 -5.90 -8.43 -10.56
N LYS A 129 -6.40 -9.29 -11.45
CA LYS A 129 -5.59 -10.29 -12.12
C LYS A 129 -4.61 -9.67 -13.12
N ILE A 130 -5.07 -8.65 -13.84
CA ILE A 130 -4.25 -7.95 -14.83
C ILE A 130 -3.12 -7.18 -14.13
N PHE A 131 -3.42 -6.48 -13.03
CA PHE A 131 -2.46 -5.63 -12.35
C PHE A 131 -1.47 -6.39 -11.45
N ASN A 132 -1.90 -7.52 -10.89
CA ASN A 132 -1.16 -8.17 -9.81
C ASN A 132 -0.70 -9.60 -10.13
N ASP A 133 -1.02 -10.14 -11.32
CA ASP A 133 -0.71 -11.53 -11.73
C ASP A 133 -1.02 -12.56 -10.60
N THR A 134 -2.18 -12.39 -9.97
CA THR A 134 -2.56 -13.16 -8.79
C THR A 134 -3.32 -14.42 -9.17
N VAL A 135 -3.08 -15.50 -8.45
CA VAL A 135 -3.85 -16.76 -8.60
C VAL A 135 -5.24 -16.59 -8.00
N PHE A 136 -6.27 -16.81 -8.81
CA PHE A 136 -7.67 -16.73 -8.39
C PHE A 136 -8.19 -18.11 -7.99
N LYS A 137 -8.83 -18.23 -6.81
CA LYS A 137 -9.48 -19.45 -6.31
C LYS A 137 -10.85 -19.10 -5.72
N PRO A 138 -11.91 -19.88 -6.01
CA PRO A 138 -13.17 -19.70 -5.30
C PRO A 138 -12.99 -20.00 -3.81
N ILE A 139 -13.72 -19.27 -2.95
CA ILE A 139 -13.71 -19.47 -1.51
C ILE A 139 -14.95 -20.27 -1.07
N ASP A 140 -14.74 -21.25 -0.21
CA ASP A 140 -15.81 -21.87 0.59
C ASP A 140 -15.56 -21.53 2.07
N LEU A 141 -16.26 -20.53 2.57
CA LEU A 141 -16.13 -20.04 3.95
C LEU A 141 -16.46 -21.11 5.01
N ASN A 142 -17.24 -22.14 4.65
CA ASN A 142 -17.61 -23.22 5.56
C ASN A 142 -16.53 -24.31 5.63
N ALA A 143 -15.71 -24.42 4.60
CA ALA A 143 -14.59 -25.36 4.56
C ALA A 143 -13.30 -24.80 5.20
N LEU A 144 -13.28 -23.50 5.55
CA LEU A 144 -12.12 -22.87 6.19
C LEU A 144 -12.07 -23.20 7.69
N THR A 145 -10.86 -23.37 8.20
CA THR A 145 -10.57 -23.65 9.61
C THR A 145 -10.18 -22.37 10.36
N ASP A 146 -10.20 -22.37 11.69
CA ASP A 146 -9.97 -21.19 12.55
C ASP A 146 -8.57 -20.58 12.40
N ASP A 147 -7.62 -21.31 11.85
CA ASP A 147 -6.28 -20.83 11.53
C ASP A 147 -6.21 -20.01 10.22
N PHE A 148 -7.33 -19.90 9.49
CA PHE A 148 -7.38 -19.07 8.28
C PHE A 148 -7.05 -17.60 8.59
N LYS A 149 -6.14 -17.05 7.80
CA LYS A 149 -5.72 -15.64 7.87
C LYS A 149 -5.59 -15.04 6.46
N CYS A 150 -5.87 -13.74 6.36
CA CYS A 150 -5.63 -12.97 5.14
C CYS A 150 -5.22 -11.52 5.49
N PHE A 151 -4.56 -10.82 4.57
CA PHE A 151 -4.10 -9.45 4.81
C PHE A 151 -5.19 -8.40 4.61
N LYS A 152 -6.07 -8.62 3.65
CA LYS A 152 -7.20 -7.73 3.37
C LYS A 152 -8.37 -8.48 2.75
N VAL A 153 -9.56 -7.93 2.91
CA VAL A 153 -10.77 -8.30 2.18
C VAL A 153 -11.20 -7.10 1.35
N MET A 154 -11.69 -7.35 0.14
CA MET A 154 -12.09 -6.28 -0.78
C MET A 154 -13.44 -6.57 -1.40
N PHE A 155 -14.15 -5.49 -1.75
CA PHE A 155 -15.29 -5.52 -2.65
C PHE A 155 -14.87 -4.94 -4.00
N ALA A 156 -15.32 -5.57 -5.11
CA ALA A 156 -15.11 -5.08 -6.47
C ALA A 156 -16.47 -4.94 -7.14
N GLU A 157 -16.95 -3.69 -7.26
CA GLU A 157 -18.29 -3.39 -7.76
C GLU A 157 -18.35 -2.05 -8.48
N SER A 158 -19.51 -1.73 -9.08
CA SER A 158 -19.70 -0.42 -9.68
C SER A 158 -19.53 0.70 -8.63
N PRO A 159 -19.03 1.87 -9.04
CA PRO A 159 -18.89 3.02 -8.14
C PRO A 159 -20.17 3.35 -7.38
N GLU A 160 -21.33 3.30 -8.05
CA GLU A 160 -22.63 3.63 -7.46
C GLU A 160 -23.05 2.63 -6.37
N LEU A 161 -22.75 1.32 -6.58
CA LEU A 161 -23.02 0.31 -5.56
C LEU A 161 -22.10 0.48 -4.36
N LEU A 162 -20.82 0.72 -4.59
CA LEU A 162 -19.86 0.93 -3.50
C LEU A 162 -20.19 2.23 -2.72
N ASP A 163 -20.59 3.31 -3.37
CA ASP A 163 -21.03 4.55 -2.71
C ASP A 163 -22.21 4.29 -1.76
N ARG A 164 -23.16 3.46 -2.22
CA ARG A 164 -24.28 3.04 -1.39
C ARG A 164 -23.81 2.17 -0.21
N MET A 165 -22.94 1.21 -0.46
CA MET A 165 -22.40 0.34 0.59
C MET A 165 -21.60 1.12 1.64
N GLU A 166 -20.79 2.09 1.24
CA GLU A 166 -20.05 2.97 2.16
C GLU A 166 -20.99 3.83 3.00
N LYS A 167 -22.03 4.41 2.39
CA LYS A 167 -23.04 5.22 3.09
C LYS A 167 -23.82 4.41 4.11
N GLU A 168 -24.18 3.17 3.77
CA GLU A 168 -24.94 2.24 4.61
C GLU A 168 -24.04 1.37 5.52
N MET A 169 -22.71 1.61 5.53
CA MET A 169 -21.75 0.84 6.29
C MET A 169 -22.02 0.92 7.79
N PRO A 170 -22.22 -0.21 8.47
CA PRO A 170 -22.42 -0.24 9.92
C PRO A 170 -21.26 0.39 10.69
N GLU A 171 -21.56 1.18 11.71
CA GLU A 171 -20.55 1.81 12.55
C GLU A 171 -19.65 0.78 13.25
N GLU A 172 -20.16 -0.42 13.52
CA GLU A 172 -19.37 -1.52 14.06
C GLU A 172 -18.22 -1.91 13.13
N LEU A 173 -18.48 -2.04 11.82
CA LEU A 173 -17.43 -2.34 10.83
C LEU A 173 -16.44 -1.17 10.69
N LYS A 174 -16.90 0.07 10.67
CA LYS A 174 -16.03 1.26 10.62
C LYS A 174 -15.10 1.37 11.83
N ASN A 175 -15.57 0.97 13.00
CA ASN A 175 -14.78 0.97 14.22
C ASN A 175 -13.77 -0.18 14.29
N LYS A 176 -14.12 -1.34 13.70
CA LYS A 176 -13.33 -2.57 13.76
C LYS A 176 -12.26 -2.65 12.69
N TYR A 177 -12.51 -2.07 11.51
CA TYR A 177 -11.60 -2.12 10.36
C TYR A 177 -11.15 -0.72 9.92
N THR A 178 -10.01 -0.67 9.25
CA THR A 178 -9.68 0.45 8.36
C THR A 178 -10.34 0.14 7.01
N ILE A 179 -11.27 1.00 6.60
CA ILE A 179 -12.01 0.86 5.35
C ILE A 179 -11.57 2.01 4.44
N LEU A 180 -11.12 1.68 3.23
CA LEU A 180 -10.63 2.68 2.29
C LEU A 180 -11.02 2.36 0.85
N ARG A 181 -11.31 3.41 0.08
CA ARG A 181 -11.56 3.34 -1.35
C ARG A 181 -10.24 3.49 -2.08
N SER A 182 -9.71 2.40 -2.66
CA SER A 182 -8.42 2.45 -3.37
C SER A 182 -8.57 2.86 -4.84
N LEU A 183 -9.66 2.45 -5.47
CA LEU A 183 -10.13 2.91 -6.79
C LEU A 183 -11.65 3.08 -6.74
N ASP A 184 -12.23 3.75 -7.73
CA ASP A 184 -13.68 4.02 -7.76
C ASP A 184 -14.54 2.75 -7.65
N HIS A 185 -14.00 1.59 -8.02
CA HIS A 185 -14.65 0.28 -8.03
C HIS A 185 -14.06 -0.71 -7.03
N PHE A 186 -13.16 -0.30 -6.12
CA PHE A 186 -12.56 -1.13 -5.08
C PHE A 186 -12.71 -0.52 -3.69
N LEU A 187 -13.32 -1.28 -2.77
CA LEU A 187 -13.44 -0.95 -1.35
C LEU A 187 -12.70 -2.00 -0.52
N GLU A 188 -11.71 -1.57 0.25
CA GLU A 188 -10.80 -2.43 1.00
C GLU A 188 -11.09 -2.41 2.48
N PHE A 189 -11.00 -3.59 3.12
CA PHE A 189 -11.03 -3.79 4.56
C PHE A 189 -9.69 -4.36 5.00
N ILE A 190 -8.98 -3.63 5.83
CA ILE A 190 -7.71 -4.07 6.45
C ILE A 190 -7.81 -4.00 7.97
N PRO A 191 -6.95 -4.71 8.73
CA PRO A 191 -6.92 -4.60 10.17
C PRO A 191 -6.82 -3.14 10.64
N LYS A 192 -7.57 -2.77 11.68
CA LYS A 192 -7.67 -1.39 12.16
C LYS A 192 -6.33 -0.76 12.54
N CYS A 193 -5.37 -1.57 12.99
CA CYS A 193 -4.03 -1.13 13.34
C CYS A 193 -3.10 -0.95 12.14
N ALA A 194 -3.53 -1.35 10.93
CA ALA A 194 -2.70 -1.27 9.74
C ALA A 194 -2.92 0.06 9.00
N ASP A 195 -1.85 0.78 8.76
CA ASP A 195 -1.74 1.88 7.81
C ASP A 195 -0.27 2.06 7.40
N LYS A 196 -0.04 2.72 6.26
CA LYS A 196 1.31 2.87 5.69
C LYS A 196 2.27 3.63 6.61
N TRP A 197 1.79 4.65 7.34
CA TRP A 197 2.63 5.41 8.26
C TRP A 197 3.04 4.61 9.48
N THR A 198 2.09 3.94 10.13
CA THR A 198 2.35 3.09 11.29
C THR A 198 3.37 1.99 10.95
N ALA A 199 3.23 1.36 9.78
CA ALA A 199 4.19 0.37 9.31
C ALA A 199 5.57 0.99 9.03
N LEU A 200 5.64 2.15 8.37
CA LEU A 200 6.90 2.84 8.08
C LEU A 200 7.61 3.30 9.36
N LYS A 201 6.86 3.81 10.33
CA LYS A 201 7.38 4.20 11.65
C LYS A 201 7.95 2.99 12.40
N SER A 202 7.25 1.87 12.41
CA SER A 202 7.73 0.62 13.03
C SER A 202 9.01 0.10 12.37
N VAL A 203 9.15 0.27 11.05
CA VAL A 203 10.42 0.02 10.36
C VAL A 203 11.51 0.95 10.90
N GLY A 204 11.24 2.25 11.03
CA GLY A 204 12.19 3.22 11.61
C GLY A 204 12.65 2.79 13.00
N GLU A 205 11.72 2.45 13.89
CA GLU A 205 12.01 1.98 15.26
C GLU A 205 12.91 0.74 15.27
N LEU A 206 12.64 -0.25 14.41
CA LEU A 206 13.42 -1.47 14.29
C LEU A 206 14.89 -1.20 13.92
N TYR A 207 15.14 -0.21 13.07
CA TYR A 207 16.48 0.16 12.62
C TYR A 207 17.09 1.35 13.40
N GLY A 208 16.48 1.77 14.50
CA GLY A 208 16.97 2.87 15.34
C GLY A 208 16.91 4.24 14.67
N ILE A 209 16.03 4.41 13.69
CA ILE A 209 15.76 5.67 12.98
C ILE A 209 14.63 6.39 13.69
N LYS A 210 14.86 7.66 14.04
CA LYS A 210 13.85 8.46 14.73
C LYS A 210 12.76 8.92 13.77
N GLU A 211 11.56 9.14 14.32
CA GLU A 211 10.39 9.59 13.56
C GLU A 211 10.64 10.90 12.79
N ASP A 212 11.46 11.79 13.35
CA ASP A 212 11.83 13.06 12.71
C ASP A 212 12.94 12.93 11.63
N GLU A 213 13.43 11.72 11.39
CA GLU A 213 14.38 11.35 10.33
C GLU A 213 13.70 10.60 9.17
N ILE A 214 12.34 10.49 9.19
CA ILE A 214 11.56 9.78 8.19
C ILE A 214 10.93 10.76 7.20
N MET A 215 11.07 10.47 5.91
CA MET A 215 10.33 11.07 4.80
C MET A 215 9.32 10.06 4.25
N ALA A 216 8.13 10.52 3.89
CA ALA A 216 7.09 9.71 3.27
C ALA A 216 6.48 10.44 2.08
N ILE A 217 6.39 9.76 0.93
CA ILE A 217 5.96 10.32 -0.36
C ILE A 217 4.76 9.55 -0.86
N GLY A 218 3.68 10.25 -1.23
CA GLY A 218 2.45 9.65 -1.71
C GLY A 218 1.57 10.63 -2.50
N ASP A 219 0.47 10.12 -3.06
CA ASP A 219 -0.42 10.89 -3.94
C ASP A 219 -1.91 10.69 -3.68
N SER A 220 -2.34 9.60 -3.06
CA SER A 220 -3.75 9.25 -2.93
C SER A 220 -4.19 8.98 -1.49
N MET A 221 -5.51 8.81 -1.25
CA MET A 221 -6.06 8.79 0.10
C MET A 221 -5.57 7.64 0.98
N ASN A 222 -5.08 6.53 0.41
CA ASN A 222 -4.43 5.46 1.17
C ASN A 222 -3.06 5.87 1.74
N ASP A 223 -2.49 7.02 1.29
CA ASP A 223 -1.26 7.62 1.82
C ASP A 223 -1.55 8.68 2.90
N TYR A 224 -2.82 8.97 3.19
CA TYR A 224 -3.18 10.09 4.07
C TYR A 224 -2.50 10.04 5.43
N SER A 225 -2.21 8.86 5.95
CA SER A 225 -1.48 8.69 7.22
C SER A 225 -0.04 9.23 7.17
N PHE A 226 0.57 9.37 5.99
CA PHE A 226 1.89 9.98 5.79
C PHE A 226 1.98 11.46 6.19
N LYS A 227 0.84 12.15 6.34
CA LYS A 227 0.82 13.52 6.91
C LYS A 227 1.49 13.62 8.28
N ASN A 228 1.56 12.52 9.01
CA ASN A 228 2.21 12.43 10.32
C ASN A 228 3.74 12.45 10.22
N ALA A 229 4.33 12.13 9.06
CA ALA A 229 5.76 12.23 8.87
C ALA A 229 6.24 13.70 8.99
N LYS A 230 7.44 13.88 9.54
CA LYS A 230 8.07 15.21 9.56
C LYS A 230 8.28 15.74 8.14
N TYR A 231 8.68 14.88 7.23
CA TYR A 231 8.86 15.18 5.80
C TYR A 231 7.78 14.44 4.99
N SER A 232 6.51 14.83 5.18
CA SER A 232 5.40 14.36 4.34
C SER A 232 5.40 15.10 3.01
N VAL A 233 5.49 14.37 1.90
CA VAL A 233 5.64 14.91 0.55
C VAL A 233 4.48 14.45 -0.33
N ALA A 234 3.67 15.40 -0.79
CA ALA A 234 2.64 15.16 -1.79
C ALA A 234 3.25 15.22 -3.20
N MET A 235 2.88 14.28 -4.07
CA MET A 235 3.16 14.44 -5.49
C MET A 235 2.36 15.61 -6.08
N VAL A 236 2.89 16.30 -7.09
CA VAL A 236 2.15 17.41 -7.75
C VAL A 236 0.87 16.91 -8.43
N ASN A 237 0.82 15.65 -8.83
CA ASN A 237 -0.38 14.97 -9.33
C ASN A 237 -1.29 14.39 -8.23
N ALA A 238 -0.96 14.56 -6.95
CA ALA A 238 -1.75 14.02 -5.84
C ALA A 238 -3.15 14.62 -5.80
N VAL A 239 -4.09 13.87 -5.20
CA VAL A 239 -5.45 14.35 -4.95
C VAL A 239 -5.46 15.55 -3.98
N PRO A 240 -6.45 16.44 -4.07
CA PRO A 240 -6.48 17.69 -3.29
C PRO A 240 -6.28 17.48 -1.78
N GLY A 241 -6.97 16.51 -1.17
CA GLY A 241 -6.87 16.22 0.27
C GLY A 241 -5.46 15.83 0.73
N ILE A 242 -4.63 15.24 -0.14
CA ILE A 242 -3.23 14.93 0.15
C ILE A 242 -2.38 16.19 0.07
N LYS A 243 -2.54 17.00 -0.98
CA LYS A 243 -1.80 18.27 -1.14
C LYS A 243 -2.02 19.23 0.04
N GLU A 244 -3.25 19.28 0.54
CA GLU A 244 -3.60 20.15 1.68
C GLU A 244 -3.04 19.65 3.01
N ALA A 245 -2.92 18.32 3.17
CA ALA A 245 -2.50 17.71 4.43
C ALA A 245 -0.98 17.57 4.59
N PHE A 246 -0.23 17.55 3.48
CA PHE A 246 1.20 17.28 3.49
C PHE A 246 2.04 18.60 3.52
N LYS A 247 3.26 18.49 4.06
CA LYS A 247 4.11 19.68 4.32
C LYS A 247 4.94 20.12 3.12
N TYR A 248 5.24 19.19 2.23
CA TYR A 248 6.06 19.43 1.02
C TYR A 248 5.29 18.94 -0.19
N GLN A 249 5.66 19.45 -1.37
CA GLN A 249 5.11 19.03 -2.64
C GLN A 249 6.20 18.94 -3.69
N THR A 250 6.15 17.93 -4.56
CA THR A 250 7.03 17.85 -5.72
C THR A 250 6.64 18.88 -6.78
N THR A 251 7.58 19.28 -7.62
CA THR A 251 7.30 20.14 -8.79
C THR A 251 7.12 19.32 -10.07
N LEU A 252 7.67 18.10 -10.10
CA LEU A 252 7.51 17.14 -11.17
C LEU A 252 6.45 16.10 -10.77
N ASN A 253 5.67 15.62 -11.74
CA ASN A 253 4.69 14.56 -11.51
C ASN A 253 5.35 13.15 -11.56
N ASN A 254 4.53 12.11 -11.39
CA ASN A 254 4.97 10.71 -11.41
C ASN A 254 5.60 10.30 -12.78
N ASN A 255 5.15 10.87 -13.91
CA ASN A 255 5.71 10.58 -15.23
C ASN A 255 7.08 11.25 -15.45
N GLU A 256 7.35 12.33 -14.75
CA GLU A 256 8.55 13.16 -14.89
C GLU A 256 9.65 12.83 -13.86
N GLY A 257 9.36 11.98 -12.87
CA GLY A 257 10.32 11.60 -11.83
C GLY A 257 10.29 12.50 -10.59
N GLY A 258 9.09 12.90 -10.16
CA GLY A 258 8.92 13.76 -8.98
C GLY A 258 9.53 13.22 -7.68
N VAL A 259 9.55 11.89 -7.51
CA VAL A 259 10.25 11.25 -6.37
C VAL A 259 11.75 11.54 -6.43
N GLY A 260 12.37 11.41 -7.59
CA GLY A 260 13.79 11.71 -7.76
C GLY A 260 14.09 13.18 -7.50
N GLN A 261 13.26 14.08 -8.01
CA GLN A 261 13.39 15.51 -7.78
C GLN A 261 13.39 15.84 -6.29
N ILE A 262 12.40 15.37 -5.51
CA ILE A 262 12.32 15.72 -4.09
C ILE A 262 13.41 15.06 -3.24
N ILE A 263 13.90 13.87 -3.63
CA ILE A 263 15.07 13.23 -3.01
C ILE A 263 16.32 14.09 -3.26
N TYR A 264 16.49 14.61 -4.47
CA TYR A 264 17.60 15.52 -4.74
C TYR A 264 17.54 16.75 -3.84
N ASP A 265 16.38 17.41 -3.77
CA ASP A 265 16.20 18.67 -3.06
C ASP A 265 16.36 18.54 -1.53
N LEU A 266 15.81 17.49 -0.91
CA LEU A 266 15.76 17.36 0.54
C LEU A 266 16.82 16.43 1.15
N VAL A 267 17.48 15.60 0.33
CA VAL A 267 18.41 14.56 0.81
C VAL A 267 19.81 14.71 0.24
N LEU A 268 19.93 15.07 -1.03
CA LEU A 268 21.21 15.06 -1.73
C LEU A 268 21.85 16.43 -1.87
N ASN A 269 21.07 17.49 -1.80
CA ASN A 269 21.52 18.87 -1.99
C ASN A 269 21.84 19.58 -0.65
N ASP A 270 21.92 18.83 0.46
CA ASP A 270 22.36 19.33 1.80
C ASP A 270 23.89 19.40 1.95
#